data_b9db152fdc8029d8f5b295ef665d7d26
#
_entry.id   b9db152fdc8029d8f5b295ef665d7d26
#
_cell.length_a   1.000
_cell.length_b   1.000
_cell.length_c   1.000
_cell.angle_alpha   90.00
_cell.angle_beta   90.00
_cell.angle_gamma   90.00
#
_symmetry.space_group_name_H-M   'P 1'
#
loop_
_entity.id
_entity.type
_entity.pdbx_description
1 polymer ?
#
loop_
_entity_poly.entity_id
_entity_poly.type
_entity_poly.pdbx_seq_one_letter_code
_entity_poly.pdbx_strand_id
1 'polypeptide(L)'
;PHTISVPRLRRADDIDPDVFDNGISDDLFAKIVACIRIAVPYTGMIVSTRESAETRKKVLQLGISQISGGSRTSVGGYVEEEPEEENSAQFDVSDRRTLDEVVCWLMEMGFVPSFCTACYREGRTGDRFMKLLKSRQIVNCCHPNALMTLKEYLEDYASPKTKEIGEALIQKELNVITNPKVKEKAAEYIANIHNGQRDFRF
;
A
#
# COMPACT_ATOMS: atom_id res chain seq x y z
N PRO A 1 10.02 13.94 7.74
CA PRO A 1 9.23 13.54 6.57
C PRO A 1 8.29 12.39 6.96
N HIS A 2 7.10 12.36 6.36
CA HIS A 2 6.13 11.29 6.60
C HIS A 2 6.41 10.05 5.74
N THR A 3 6.96 10.27 4.55
CA THR A 3 7.23 9.22 3.58
C THR A 3 8.51 9.51 2.80
N ILE A 4 9.26 8.47 2.50
CA ILE A 4 10.42 8.47 1.62
C ILE A 4 10.07 7.67 0.38
N SER A 5 10.27 8.25 -0.80
CA SER A 5 10.23 7.55 -2.07
C SER A 5 11.66 7.29 -2.55
N VAL A 6 11.92 6.09 -3.05
CA VAL A 6 13.23 5.68 -3.57
C VAL A 6 13.05 5.20 -5.02
N PRO A 7 12.80 6.12 -5.96
CA PRO A 7 12.65 5.75 -7.37
C PRO A 7 14.01 5.46 -8.00
N ARG A 8 14.07 4.42 -8.85
CA ARG A 8 15.17 4.23 -9.79
C ARG A 8 14.85 4.89 -11.13
N LEU A 9 15.88 5.24 -11.87
CA LEU A 9 15.72 5.67 -13.25
C LEU A 9 15.13 4.52 -14.08
N ARG A 10 14.13 4.82 -14.87
CA ARG A 10 13.48 3.88 -15.80
C ARG A 10 13.41 4.51 -17.16
N ARG A 11 13.32 3.66 -18.16
CA ARG A 11 13.17 4.10 -19.55
C ARG A 11 11.93 5.00 -19.68
N ALA A 12 12.04 6.02 -20.49
CA ALA A 12 10.97 6.87 -20.99
C ALA A 12 11.27 7.16 -22.46
N ASP A 13 10.32 7.72 -23.19
CA ASP A 13 10.44 7.91 -24.64
C ASP A 13 11.73 8.65 -25.04
N ASP A 14 12.13 9.65 -24.25
CA ASP A 14 13.32 10.47 -24.51
C ASP A 14 14.51 10.12 -23.60
N ILE A 15 14.43 9.07 -22.78
CA ILE A 15 15.45 8.69 -21.80
C ILE A 15 15.76 7.20 -21.90
N ASP A 16 16.96 6.88 -22.37
CA ASP A 16 17.53 5.55 -22.27
C ASP A 16 18.38 5.46 -20.99
N PRO A 17 17.96 4.67 -19.98
CA PRO A 17 18.71 4.52 -18.74
C PRO A 17 20.09 3.90 -18.94
N ASP A 18 20.33 3.18 -20.04
CA ASP A 18 21.61 2.55 -20.34
C ASP A 18 22.69 3.57 -20.78
N VAL A 19 22.30 4.80 -21.07
CA VAL A 19 23.24 5.92 -21.30
C VAL A 19 23.90 6.40 -20.00
N PHE A 20 23.35 6.03 -18.84
CA PHE A 20 23.87 6.48 -17.54
C PHE A 20 24.65 5.36 -16.85
N ASP A 21 25.93 5.59 -16.54
CA ASP A 21 26.81 4.64 -15.86
C ASP A 21 26.40 4.30 -14.41
N ASN A 22 25.34 4.91 -13.90
CA ASN A 22 24.88 4.78 -12.51
C ASN A 22 23.67 3.86 -12.35
N GLY A 23 23.51 2.85 -13.20
CA GLY A 23 22.47 1.85 -13.10
C GLY A 23 22.51 1.10 -11.75
N ILE A 24 21.39 1.02 -11.06
CA ILE A 24 21.26 0.34 -9.77
C ILE A 24 20.59 -1.01 -9.98
N SER A 25 21.32 -2.10 -9.69
CA SER A 25 20.78 -3.46 -9.74
C SER A 25 19.69 -3.69 -8.69
N ASP A 26 18.84 -4.70 -8.89
CA ASP A 26 17.78 -5.05 -7.94
C ASP A 26 18.33 -5.41 -6.55
N ASP A 27 19.49 -6.05 -6.48
CA ASP A 27 20.15 -6.37 -5.21
C ASP A 27 20.68 -5.14 -4.49
N LEU A 28 21.27 -4.21 -5.22
CA LEU A 28 21.73 -2.94 -4.63
C LEU A 28 20.53 -2.11 -4.18
N PHE A 29 19.46 -2.05 -4.98
CA PHE A 29 18.23 -1.38 -4.60
C PHE A 29 17.63 -1.95 -3.30
N ALA A 30 17.55 -3.27 -3.19
CA ALA A 30 17.08 -3.94 -1.97
C ALA A 30 17.96 -3.61 -0.76
N LYS A 31 19.29 -3.55 -0.91
CA LYS A 31 20.21 -3.13 0.16
C LYS A 31 19.98 -1.67 0.58
N ILE A 32 19.79 -0.77 -0.38
CA ILE A 32 19.49 0.65 -0.11
C ILE A 32 18.20 0.76 0.69
N VAL A 33 17.13 0.07 0.29
CA VAL A 33 15.85 0.04 1.01
C VAL A 33 16.03 -0.45 2.45
N ALA A 34 16.78 -1.53 2.65
CA ALA A 34 17.04 -2.07 3.99
C ALA A 34 17.84 -1.08 4.85
N CYS A 35 18.87 -0.45 4.30
CA CYS A 35 19.67 0.57 5.01
C CYS A 35 18.81 1.77 5.41
N ILE A 36 17.97 2.28 4.50
CA ILE A 36 17.06 3.40 4.81
C ILE A 36 16.07 3.00 5.91
N ARG A 37 15.51 1.78 5.85
CA ARG A 37 14.58 1.30 6.88
C ARG A 37 15.22 1.25 8.27
N ILE A 38 16.47 0.82 8.36
CA ILE A 38 17.22 0.81 9.62
C ILE A 38 17.51 2.23 10.11
N ALA A 39 17.91 3.12 9.21
CA ALA A 39 18.25 4.51 9.55
C ALA A 39 17.04 5.34 9.99
N VAL A 40 15.86 5.10 9.41
CA VAL A 40 14.63 5.86 9.67
C VAL A 40 13.43 4.94 9.94
N PRO A 41 13.42 4.23 11.08
CA PRO A 41 12.50 3.13 11.35
C PRO A 41 11.02 3.53 11.41
N TYR A 42 10.73 4.80 11.67
CA TYR A 42 9.36 5.32 11.82
C TYR A 42 8.82 6.05 10.60
N THR A 43 9.61 6.20 9.54
CA THR A 43 9.18 6.89 8.32
C THR A 43 8.53 5.91 7.35
N GLY A 44 7.42 6.29 6.74
CA GLY A 44 6.81 5.53 5.65
C GLY A 44 7.79 5.43 4.47
N MET A 45 7.81 4.29 3.79
CA MET A 45 8.62 4.11 2.58
C MET A 45 7.71 3.58 1.48
N ILE A 46 7.74 4.23 0.31
CA ILE A 46 6.91 3.87 -0.83
C ILE A 46 7.74 3.26 -1.96
N VAL A 47 7.20 2.20 -2.55
CA VAL A 47 7.64 1.64 -3.83
C VAL A 47 6.56 1.82 -4.89
N SER A 48 6.96 2.29 -6.06
CA SER A 48 6.06 2.54 -7.18
C SER A 48 5.98 1.34 -8.15
N THR A 49 5.05 1.43 -9.09
CA THR A 49 4.88 0.49 -10.21
C THR A 49 6.02 0.53 -11.24
N ARG A 50 7.00 1.45 -11.09
CA ARG A 50 8.26 1.43 -11.86
C ARG A 50 9.06 0.15 -11.63
N GLU A 51 8.92 -0.44 -10.44
CA GLU A 51 9.59 -1.67 -10.08
C GLU A 51 8.74 -2.89 -10.48
N SER A 52 9.43 -3.96 -10.89
CA SER A 52 8.78 -5.24 -11.21
C SER A 52 8.05 -5.82 -9.99
N ALA A 53 7.06 -6.68 -10.22
CA ALA A 53 6.34 -7.37 -9.15
C ALA A 53 7.30 -8.15 -8.22
N GLU A 54 8.37 -8.73 -8.77
CA GLU A 54 9.36 -9.49 -8.02
C GLU A 54 10.21 -8.57 -7.13
N THR A 55 10.73 -7.47 -7.68
CA THR A 55 11.46 -6.47 -6.89
C THR A 55 10.57 -5.88 -5.80
N ARG A 56 9.32 -5.57 -6.11
CA ARG A 56 8.34 -5.05 -5.13
C ARG A 56 8.09 -6.04 -4.00
N LYS A 57 7.94 -7.34 -4.31
CA LYS A 57 7.82 -8.41 -3.30
C LYS A 57 9.02 -8.44 -2.36
N LYS A 58 10.22 -8.38 -2.90
CA LYS A 58 11.47 -8.39 -2.14
C LYS A 58 11.57 -7.19 -1.18
N VAL A 59 11.31 -5.99 -1.67
CA VAL A 59 11.46 -4.78 -0.84
C VAL A 59 10.33 -4.58 0.17
N LEU A 60 9.12 -5.11 -0.09
CA LEU A 60 8.05 -5.17 0.92
C LEU A 60 8.50 -5.96 2.16
N GLN A 61 9.17 -7.08 1.98
CA GLN A 61 9.72 -7.88 3.08
C GLN A 61 10.86 -7.16 3.82
N LEU A 62 11.50 -6.16 3.20
CA LEU A 62 12.55 -5.34 3.80
C LEU A 62 12.03 -4.05 4.45
N GLY A 63 10.70 -3.87 4.51
CA GLY A 63 10.09 -2.79 5.27
C GLY A 63 9.51 -1.64 4.44
N ILE A 64 9.33 -1.78 3.15
CA ILE A 64 8.44 -0.90 2.39
C ILE A 64 7.04 -1.00 3.02
N SER A 65 6.43 0.14 3.29
CA SER A 65 5.13 0.24 3.98
C SER A 65 4.02 0.85 3.12
N GLN A 66 4.37 1.36 1.96
CA GLN A 66 3.42 1.95 1.02
C GLN A 66 3.73 1.47 -0.39
N ILE A 67 2.68 1.26 -1.19
CA ILE A 67 2.81 0.70 -2.52
C ILE A 67 1.78 1.33 -3.45
N SER A 68 2.17 1.60 -4.70
CA SER A 68 1.26 2.03 -5.75
C SER A 68 0.65 0.80 -6.45
N GLY A 69 -0.59 0.91 -6.91
CA GLY A 69 -1.26 -0.11 -7.71
C GLY A 69 -2.09 0.52 -8.81
N GLY A 70 -2.24 -0.14 -9.95
CA GLY A 70 -3.06 0.32 -11.07
C GLY A 70 -2.57 1.63 -11.71
N SER A 71 -1.28 1.93 -11.64
CA SER A 71 -0.74 3.20 -12.16
C SER A 71 -0.79 3.26 -13.69
N ARG A 72 -1.22 4.40 -14.21
CA ARG A 72 -1.18 4.78 -15.63
C ARG A 72 -0.36 6.05 -15.77
N THR A 73 0.58 6.09 -16.70
CA THR A 73 1.51 7.21 -16.89
C THR A 73 1.34 7.94 -18.20
N SER A 74 0.50 7.43 -19.09
CA SER A 74 0.07 8.09 -20.31
C SER A 74 -0.95 9.20 -20.03
N VAL A 75 -0.99 10.21 -20.90
CA VAL A 75 -2.02 11.25 -20.86
C VAL A 75 -3.39 10.62 -21.07
N GLY A 76 -4.37 10.93 -20.21
CA GLY A 76 -5.70 10.33 -20.29
C GLY A 76 -5.81 8.88 -19.79
N GLY A 77 -4.71 8.23 -19.41
CA GLY A 77 -4.63 6.80 -19.14
C GLY A 77 -5.53 6.22 -18.03
N TYR A 78 -6.19 7.08 -17.24
CA TYR A 78 -7.22 6.67 -16.27
C TYR A 78 -8.65 6.78 -16.80
N VAL A 79 -8.84 7.42 -17.96
CA VAL A 79 -10.16 7.67 -18.57
C VAL A 79 -10.34 6.79 -19.80
N GLU A 80 -9.27 6.53 -20.56
CA GLU A 80 -9.28 5.76 -21.80
C GLU A 80 -8.88 4.32 -21.52
N GLU A 81 -9.61 3.34 -22.05
CA GLU A 81 -9.32 1.91 -21.89
C GLU A 81 -8.00 1.53 -22.57
N GLU A 82 -7.66 2.14 -23.70
CA GLU A 82 -6.37 2.01 -24.37
C GLU A 82 -5.95 3.38 -24.92
N PRO A 83 -4.86 3.99 -24.46
CA PRO A 83 -4.35 5.22 -25.07
C PRO A 83 -3.83 4.92 -26.47
N GLU A 84 -4.31 5.67 -27.47
CA GLU A 84 -3.95 5.50 -28.89
C GLU A 84 -2.46 5.76 -29.19
N GLU A 85 -1.70 6.37 -28.30
CA GLU A 85 -0.27 6.64 -28.47
C GLU A 85 0.56 5.99 -27.37
N GLU A 86 1.34 4.96 -27.73
CA GLU A 86 2.37 4.36 -26.88
C GLU A 86 3.42 5.35 -26.37
N ASN A 87 3.55 6.51 -27.01
CA ASN A 87 4.61 7.52 -26.81
C ASN A 87 4.25 8.67 -25.86
N SER A 88 3.18 8.55 -25.07
CA SER A 88 2.78 9.61 -24.12
C SER A 88 3.13 9.32 -22.65
N ALA A 89 3.76 8.20 -22.38
CA ALA A 89 4.09 7.78 -21.03
C ALA A 89 5.30 8.55 -20.46
N GLN A 90 5.15 9.13 -19.27
CA GLN A 90 6.26 9.80 -18.58
C GLN A 90 7.42 8.86 -18.25
N PHE A 91 7.13 7.59 -18.04
CA PHE A 91 8.09 6.50 -17.79
C PHE A 91 7.40 5.15 -17.92
N ASP A 92 8.18 4.12 -18.19
CA ASP A 92 7.70 2.75 -18.28
C ASP A 92 7.20 2.24 -16.92
N VAL A 93 6.00 1.65 -16.93
CA VAL A 93 5.42 0.95 -15.79
C VAL A 93 5.74 -0.53 -15.92
N SER A 94 6.59 -1.04 -15.01
CA SER A 94 6.99 -2.45 -15.01
C SER A 94 5.91 -3.37 -14.43
N ASP A 95 5.14 -2.87 -13.46
CA ASP A 95 4.02 -3.61 -12.86
C ASP A 95 2.69 -2.99 -13.32
N ARG A 96 2.07 -3.62 -14.30
CA ARG A 96 0.83 -3.15 -14.96
C ARG A 96 -0.45 -3.73 -14.35
N ARG A 97 -0.32 -4.48 -13.25
CA ARG A 97 -1.48 -5.07 -12.56
C ARG A 97 -2.46 -4.00 -12.14
N THR A 98 -3.76 -4.35 -12.21
CA THR A 98 -4.84 -3.53 -11.68
C THR A 98 -4.72 -3.36 -10.16
N LEU A 99 -5.44 -2.42 -9.58
CA LEU A 99 -5.47 -2.24 -8.12
C LEU A 99 -5.96 -3.51 -7.43
N ASP A 100 -6.99 -4.17 -7.96
CA ASP A 100 -7.55 -5.40 -7.37
C ASP A 100 -6.54 -6.56 -7.38
N GLU A 101 -5.82 -6.74 -8.48
CA GLU A 101 -4.75 -7.74 -8.54
C GLU A 101 -3.61 -7.47 -7.55
N VAL A 102 -3.25 -6.20 -7.35
CA VAL A 102 -2.22 -5.83 -6.37
C VAL A 102 -2.73 -6.05 -4.94
N VAL A 103 -3.98 -5.69 -4.63
CA VAL A 103 -4.60 -5.94 -3.33
C VAL A 103 -4.67 -7.44 -3.04
N CYS A 104 -5.15 -8.24 -3.99
CA CYS A 104 -5.19 -9.70 -3.89
C CYS A 104 -3.80 -10.28 -3.60
N TRP A 105 -2.81 -9.90 -4.39
CA TRP A 105 -1.42 -10.34 -4.24
C TRP A 105 -0.80 -9.98 -2.88
N LEU A 106 -1.08 -8.78 -2.34
CA LEU A 106 -0.63 -8.39 -1.01
C LEU A 106 -1.23 -9.30 0.07
N MET A 107 -2.52 -9.61 -0.04
CA MET A 107 -3.21 -10.48 0.91
C MET A 107 -2.72 -11.93 0.83
N GLU A 108 -2.44 -12.45 -0.37
CA GLU A 108 -1.81 -13.77 -0.56
C GLU A 108 -0.43 -13.86 0.09
N MET A 109 0.30 -12.74 0.20
CA MET A 109 1.57 -12.66 0.94
C MET A 109 1.40 -12.44 2.45
N GLY A 110 0.17 -12.32 2.95
CA GLY A 110 -0.12 -12.09 4.36
C GLY A 110 -0.04 -10.63 4.81
N PHE A 111 0.04 -9.67 3.88
CA PHE A 111 -0.08 -8.25 4.22
C PHE A 111 -1.55 -7.82 4.27
N VAL A 112 -1.85 -6.84 5.12
CA VAL A 112 -3.17 -6.20 5.18
C VAL A 112 -3.11 -4.88 4.39
N PRO A 113 -3.67 -4.80 3.18
CA PRO A 113 -3.81 -3.54 2.46
C PRO A 113 -4.69 -2.57 3.25
N SER A 114 -4.28 -1.30 3.33
CA SER A 114 -5.02 -0.27 4.06
C SER A 114 -5.20 0.97 3.22
N PHE A 115 -6.44 1.45 3.16
CA PHE A 115 -6.82 2.72 2.53
C PHE A 115 -7.12 3.82 3.56
N CYS A 116 -6.66 3.62 4.81
CA CYS A 116 -6.98 4.47 5.94
C CYS A 116 -6.38 5.88 5.83
N THR A 117 -7.23 6.89 5.99
CA THR A 117 -6.86 8.32 6.08
C THR A 117 -7.19 8.94 7.43
N ALA A 118 -7.55 8.13 8.43
CA ALA A 118 -8.04 8.60 9.73
C ALA A 118 -7.07 9.56 10.44
N CYS A 119 -5.76 9.35 10.34
CA CYS A 119 -4.78 10.21 11.00
C CYS A 119 -4.83 11.66 10.49
N TYR A 120 -5.02 11.86 9.19
CA TYR A 120 -5.18 13.20 8.62
C TYR A 120 -6.51 13.85 9.06
N ARG A 121 -7.58 13.10 9.04
CA ARG A 121 -8.92 13.58 9.42
C ARG A 121 -9.04 13.94 10.90
N GLU A 122 -8.32 13.22 11.76
CA GLU A 122 -8.30 13.42 13.22
C GLU A 122 -7.15 14.35 13.70
N GLY A 123 -6.44 14.99 12.79
CA GLY A 123 -5.30 15.86 13.12
C GLY A 123 -4.17 15.13 13.84
N ARG A 124 -4.05 13.80 13.65
CA ARG A 124 -2.96 12.98 14.19
C ARG A 124 -1.75 13.03 13.25
N THR A 125 -1.11 14.20 13.17
CA THR A 125 0.06 14.45 12.32
C THR A 125 1.24 14.95 13.13
N GLY A 126 2.43 15.05 12.54
CA GLY A 126 3.63 15.58 13.19
C GLY A 126 3.96 14.89 14.51
N ASP A 127 4.20 15.66 15.55
CA ASP A 127 4.60 15.16 16.88
C ASP A 127 3.52 14.31 17.56
N ARG A 128 2.24 14.62 17.32
CA ARG A 128 1.13 13.83 17.85
C ARG A 128 1.15 12.42 17.28
N PHE A 129 1.34 12.28 15.98
CA PHE A 129 1.49 10.99 15.32
C PHE A 129 2.73 10.23 15.84
N MET A 130 3.87 10.92 15.95
CA MET A 130 5.11 10.31 16.43
C MET A 130 5.02 9.83 17.88
N LYS A 131 4.28 10.53 18.75
CA LYS A 131 4.02 10.08 20.14
C LYS A 131 3.20 8.79 20.16
N LEU A 132 2.12 8.71 19.37
CA LEU A 132 1.29 7.51 19.23
C LEU A 132 2.10 6.32 18.70
N LEU A 133 2.97 6.56 17.72
CA LEU A 133 3.82 5.53 17.11
C LEU A 133 4.84 4.99 18.13
N LYS A 134 5.60 5.87 18.79
CA LYS A 134 6.63 5.48 19.76
C LYS A 134 6.04 4.78 20.99
N SER A 135 4.85 5.16 21.45
CA SER A 135 4.15 4.50 22.56
C SER A 135 3.46 3.19 22.16
N ARG A 136 3.49 2.81 20.88
CA ARG A 136 2.78 1.66 20.28
C ARG A 136 1.24 1.73 20.41
N GLN A 137 0.68 2.80 20.94
CA GLN A 137 -0.78 2.95 21.00
C GLN A 137 -1.44 3.04 19.62
N ILE A 138 -0.67 3.41 18.61
CA ILE A 138 -1.13 3.47 17.23
C ILE A 138 -1.67 2.12 16.72
N VAL A 139 -1.22 1.00 17.27
CA VAL A 139 -1.71 -0.34 16.91
C VAL A 139 -3.20 -0.48 17.19
N ASN A 140 -3.71 0.15 18.26
CA ASN A 140 -5.13 0.14 18.60
C ASN A 140 -6.02 0.98 17.65
N CYS A 141 -5.41 1.76 16.77
CA CYS A 141 -6.10 2.55 15.75
C CYS A 141 -5.78 2.02 14.34
N CYS A 142 -4.49 1.88 14.00
CA CYS A 142 -4.07 1.55 12.63
C CYS A 142 -4.49 0.15 12.21
N HIS A 143 -4.32 -0.86 13.07
CA HIS A 143 -4.69 -2.23 12.72
C HIS A 143 -6.20 -2.38 12.48
N PRO A 144 -7.11 -2.00 13.41
CA PRO A 144 -8.54 -2.08 13.14
C PRO A 144 -8.97 -1.18 11.98
N ASN A 145 -8.40 0.01 11.81
CA ASN A 145 -8.71 0.88 10.67
C ASN A 145 -8.30 0.25 9.33
N ALA A 146 -7.18 -0.47 9.29
CA ALA A 146 -6.76 -1.20 8.10
C ALA A 146 -7.79 -2.28 7.72
N LEU A 147 -8.27 -3.06 8.72
CA LEU A 147 -9.29 -4.09 8.48
C LEU A 147 -10.62 -3.50 8.00
N MET A 148 -11.04 -2.37 8.59
CA MET A 148 -12.28 -1.70 8.17
C MET A 148 -12.20 -1.15 6.76
N THR A 149 -11.12 -0.44 6.40
CA THR A 149 -10.97 0.09 5.05
C THR A 149 -10.75 -1.00 4.01
N LEU A 150 -10.10 -2.12 4.39
CA LEU A 150 -10.04 -3.30 3.55
C LEU A 150 -11.46 -3.89 3.35
N LYS A 151 -12.25 -4.02 4.42
CA LYS A 151 -13.62 -4.52 4.32
C LYS A 151 -14.48 -3.66 3.41
N GLU A 152 -14.39 -2.32 3.51
CA GLU A 152 -15.06 -1.41 2.59
C GLU A 152 -14.65 -1.66 1.13
N TYR A 153 -13.35 -1.82 0.86
CA TYR A 153 -12.84 -2.16 -0.46
C TYR A 153 -13.40 -3.49 -0.97
N LEU A 154 -13.45 -4.52 -0.12
CA LEU A 154 -13.97 -5.83 -0.50
C LEU A 154 -15.46 -5.82 -0.86
N GLU A 155 -16.24 -4.96 -0.21
CA GLU A 155 -17.68 -4.83 -0.52
C GLU A 155 -17.94 -4.02 -1.79
N ASP A 156 -17.14 -2.99 -2.05
CA ASP A 156 -17.46 -2.01 -3.08
C ASP A 156 -16.75 -2.28 -4.43
N TYR A 157 -15.55 -2.89 -4.41
CA TYR A 157 -14.67 -2.91 -5.58
C TYR A 157 -14.04 -4.26 -5.90
N ALA A 158 -13.97 -5.17 -4.94
CA ALA A 158 -13.16 -6.38 -5.10
C ALA A 158 -13.81 -7.42 -6.03
N SER A 159 -12.98 -8.09 -6.80
CA SER A 159 -13.38 -9.30 -7.52
C SER A 159 -13.76 -10.42 -6.53
N PRO A 160 -14.53 -11.44 -6.96
CA PRO A 160 -14.92 -12.56 -6.09
C PRO A 160 -13.73 -13.26 -5.44
N LYS A 161 -12.62 -13.45 -6.17
CA LYS A 161 -11.38 -14.05 -5.63
C LYS A 161 -10.77 -13.18 -4.54
N THR A 162 -10.63 -11.90 -4.82
CA THR A 162 -10.05 -10.92 -3.87
C THR A 162 -10.90 -10.84 -2.61
N LYS A 163 -12.22 -10.85 -2.76
CA LYS A 163 -13.17 -10.85 -1.63
C LYS A 163 -13.02 -12.08 -0.75
N GLU A 164 -12.96 -13.28 -1.32
CA GLU A 164 -12.79 -14.52 -0.58
C GLU A 164 -11.51 -14.50 0.27
N ILE A 165 -10.37 -14.16 -0.34
CA ILE A 165 -9.07 -14.09 0.35
C ILE A 165 -9.08 -13.01 1.44
N GLY A 166 -9.68 -11.85 1.15
CA GLY A 166 -9.75 -10.73 2.06
C GLY A 166 -10.61 -11.00 3.29
N GLU A 167 -11.77 -11.66 3.12
CA GLU A 167 -12.62 -12.06 4.24
C GLU A 167 -11.91 -13.03 5.19
N ALA A 168 -11.22 -14.03 4.64
CA ALA A 168 -10.43 -14.97 5.43
C ALA A 168 -9.30 -14.25 6.19
N LEU A 169 -8.61 -13.30 5.55
CA LEU A 169 -7.56 -12.50 6.18
C LEU A 169 -8.12 -11.62 7.30
N ILE A 170 -9.25 -10.93 7.09
CA ILE A 170 -9.90 -10.09 8.10
C ILE A 170 -10.26 -10.91 9.35
N GLN A 171 -10.83 -12.10 9.18
CA GLN A 171 -11.18 -12.99 10.30
C GLN A 171 -9.94 -13.42 11.09
N LYS A 172 -8.85 -13.76 10.39
CA LYS A 172 -7.57 -14.07 11.02
C LYS A 172 -7.03 -12.89 11.81
N GLU A 173 -6.99 -11.72 11.22
CA GLU A 173 -6.39 -10.51 11.78
C GLU A 173 -7.22 -9.91 12.94
N LEU A 174 -8.55 -10.05 12.93
CA LEU A 174 -9.38 -9.74 14.10
C LEU A 174 -8.96 -10.53 15.35
N ASN A 175 -8.50 -11.77 15.18
CA ASN A 175 -8.05 -12.59 16.29
C ASN A 175 -6.68 -12.17 16.85
N VAL A 176 -5.90 -11.43 16.09
CA VAL A 176 -4.61 -10.86 16.53
C VAL A 176 -4.77 -9.61 17.40
N ILE A 177 -5.93 -8.94 17.35
CA ILE A 177 -6.19 -7.76 18.19
C ILE A 177 -6.24 -8.17 19.67
N THR A 178 -5.27 -7.68 20.43
CA THR A 178 -5.09 -8.06 21.84
C THR A 178 -5.99 -7.28 22.82
N ASN A 179 -6.39 -6.05 22.45
CA ASN A 179 -7.28 -5.25 23.28
C ASN A 179 -8.75 -5.70 23.05
N PRO A 180 -9.44 -6.26 24.08
CA PRO A 180 -10.78 -6.82 23.90
C PRO A 180 -11.81 -5.79 23.43
N LYS A 181 -11.76 -4.56 23.97
CA LYS A 181 -12.69 -3.48 23.59
C LYS A 181 -12.50 -3.04 22.13
N VAL A 182 -11.23 -2.97 21.69
CA VAL A 182 -10.91 -2.64 20.30
C VAL A 182 -11.36 -3.76 19.38
N LYS A 183 -11.12 -5.02 19.76
CA LYS A 183 -11.54 -6.21 19.00
C LYS A 183 -13.06 -6.25 18.81
N GLU A 184 -13.82 -6.11 19.91
CA GLU A 184 -15.29 -6.11 19.89
C GLU A 184 -15.83 -5.00 18.98
N LYS A 185 -15.30 -3.78 19.15
CA LYS A 185 -15.75 -2.63 18.35
C LYS A 185 -15.37 -2.75 16.88
N ALA A 186 -14.20 -3.31 16.57
CA ALA A 186 -13.79 -3.57 15.19
C ALA A 186 -14.70 -4.62 14.52
N ALA A 187 -15.05 -5.68 15.24
CA ALA A 187 -15.98 -6.70 14.74
C ALA A 187 -17.38 -6.12 14.47
N GLU A 188 -17.90 -5.27 15.36
CA GLU A 188 -19.16 -4.56 15.18
C GLU A 188 -19.12 -3.69 13.91
N TYR A 189 -18.06 -2.89 13.74
CA TYR A 189 -17.92 -2.02 12.58
C TYR A 189 -17.79 -2.79 11.27
N ILE A 190 -17.04 -3.89 11.26
CA ILE A 190 -16.93 -4.77 10.08
C ILE A 190 -18.28 -5.37 9.70
N ALA A 191 -19.10 -5.79 10.68
CA ALA A 191 -20.46 -6.25 10.43
C ALA A 191 -21.35 -5.13 9.86
N ASN A 192 -21.23 -3.91 10.38
CA ASN A 192 -21.97 -2.75 9.88
C ASN A 192 -21.56 -2.36 8.45
N ILE A 193 -20.26 -2.50 8.11
CA ILE A 193 -19.76 -2.29 6.73
C ILE A 193 -20.39 -3.31 5.79
N HIS A 194 -20.48 -4.57 6.18
CA HIS A 194 -21.17 -5.60 5.40
C HIS A 194 -22.65 -5.24 5.15
N ASN A 195 -23.30 -4.59 6.11
CA ASN A 195 -24.67 -4.11 6.01
C ASN A 195 -24.82 -2.75 5.29
N GLY A 196 -23.78 -2.28 4.60
CA GLY A 196 -23.82 -1.08 3.76
C GLY A 196 -23.39 0.22 4.45
N GLN A 197 -23.04 0.21 5.73
CA GLN A 197 -22.49 1.40 6.39
C GLN A 197 -21.01 1.60 6.01
N ARG A 198 -20.52 2.82 6.08
CA ARG A 198 -19.16 3.21 5.69
C ARG A 198 -18.57 4.22 6.65
N ASP A 199 -17.26 4.48 6.51
CA ASP A 199 -16.53 5.56 7.15
C ASP A 199 -16.34 5.39 8.67
N PHE A 200 -16.19 4.16 9.12
CA PHE A 200 -15.80 3.89 10.50
C PHE A 200 -14.31 4.13 10.74
N ARG A 201 -13.97 4.59 11.94
CA ARG A 201 -12.56 4.80 12.36
C ARG A 201 -12.40 4.80 13.87
N PHE A 202 -11.17 4.49 14.30
CA PHE A 202 -10.67 4.60 15.67
C PHE A 202 -9.81 5.84 15.85
#